data_d4e66d09e0b638112d0cbd0f41b224af
#
_entry.id   d4e66d09e0b638112d0cbd0f41b224af
#
_cell.length_a   1.000
_cell.length_b   1.000
_cell.length_c   1.000
_cell.angle_alpha   90.00
_cell.angle_beta   90.00
_cell.angle_gamma   90.00
#
_symmetry.space_group_name_H-M   'P 1'
#
loop_
_entity.id
_entity.type
_entity.pdbx_description
1 polymer ?
#
loop_
_entity_poly.entity_id
_entity_poly.type
_entity_poly.pdbx_seq_one_letter_code
_entity_poly.pdbx_strand_id
1 'polypeptide(L)'
;MRVAVVAGPDPGHSFPAIALCKRFADAGDEPTLFTGAEWIDTARAAGIDAAVLDGLVATDDDVDAGARIHRRAARMAVLNAPALRDLAPDLVVSDVITAAGGMAAELLGIPWIELDPHPLYLPSKGLPPIGSGLAPGTGLRGRLRDAIMRALTARSWRAGLRQRAAVRVEIGLPARDPGPLRRLIATLPALEVPRPDWPAEAVLVGPLHFEPTDRVLEIPPGSGPVVVVAPSTALTGTEGLAEVALAHLRPGETLPAGSRLVVSRLGGADLRVPPWAVVGLGSQAELLTHADLVICGGGHGMVAKTLLAGVPLVVVPGGGDQWEMANRVVRQGSGRLIRPPTPEALVAAVNEVLSSPRYRAAARSAAASIASVADPVRVCHEALARTG
;
A
#
# COMPACT_ATOMS: atom_id res chain seq x y z
N MET A 1 7.09 23.55 -9.97
CA MET A 1 7.77 22.62 -10.92
C MET A 1 6.75 21.75 -11.63
N ARG A 2 7.07 21.26 -12.82
CA ARG A 2 6.27 20.24 -13.50
C ARG A 2 6.71 18.85 -13.05
N VAL A 3 5.77 18.02 -12.61
CA VAL A 3 6.06 16.69 -12.06
C VAL A 3 5.28 15.61 -12.81
N ALA A 4 5.96 14.62 -13.37
CA ALA A 4 5.30 13.43 -13.89
C ALA A 4 5.27 12.36 -12.78
N VAL A 5 4.09 11.89 -12.40
CA VAL A 5 3.92 10.77 -11.45
C VAL A 5 3.45 9.55 -12.22
N VAL A 6 4.17 8.44 -12.11
CA VAL A 6 3.91 7.20 -12.86
C VAL A 6 3.58 6.08 -11.89
N ALA A 7 2.35 5.57 -11.94
CA ALA A 7 1.87 4.50 -11.07
C ALA A 7 0.96 3.52 -11.83
N GLY A 8 1.00 2.24 -11.46
CA GLY A 8 0.15 1.20 -12.06
C GLY A 8 -1.33 1.33 -11.70
N PRO A 9 -2.17 0.45 -12.25
CA PRO A 9 -3.64 0.53 -12.13
C PRO A 9 -4.18 0.04 -10.79
N ASP A 10 -3.38 -0.68 -10.00
CA ASP A 10 -3.85 -1.20 -8.72
C ASP A 10 -4.18 -0.07 -7.73
N PRO A 11 -5.35 -0.08 -7.06
CA PRO A 11 -5.72 0.97 -6.09
C PRO A 11 -4.70 1.22 -4.99
N GLY A 12 -3.93 0.18 -4.59
CA GLY A 12 -2.85 0.28 -3.61
C GLY A 12 -1.66 1.13 -4.07
N HIS A 13 -1.54 1.41 -5.37
CA HIS A 13 -0.48 2.18 -6.01
C HIS A 13 -0.98 3.46 -6.66
N SER A 14 -2.12 3.42 -7.37
CA SER A 14 -2.70 4.59 -8.01
C SER A 14 -3.24 5.61 -7.00
N PHE A 15 -3.90 5.18 -5.91
CA PHE A 15 -4.44 6.12 -4.92
C PHE A 15 -3.36 6.90 -4.15
N PRO A 16 -2.27 6.28 -3.67
CA PRO A 16 -1.13 7.04 -3.14
C PRO A 16 -0.52 8.02 -4.14
N ALA A 17 -0.47 7.65 -5.43
CA ALA A 17 0.04 8.53 -6.48
C ALA A 17 -0.90 9.74 -6.71
N ILE A 18 -2.23 9.53 -6.76
CA ILE A 18 -3.21 10.63 -6.83
C ILE A 18 -3.08 11.54 -5.60
N ALA A 19 -2.96 10.96 -4.40
CA ALA A 19 -2.79 11.74 -3.17
C ALA A 19 -1.51 12.58 -3.19
N LEU A 20 -0.42 12.05 -3.73
CA LEU A 20 0.83 12.80 -3.90
C LEU A 20 0.67 13.93 -4.94
N CYS A 21 0.01 13.66 -6.07
CA CYS A 21 -0.30 14.71 -7.06
C CYS A 21 -1.11 15.84 -6.43
N LYS A 22 -2.11 15.54 -5.60
CA LYS A 22 -2.87 16.58 -4.89
C LYS A 22 -1.96 17.44 -4.01
N ARG A 23 -1.04 16.83 -3.27
CA ARG A 23 -0.08 17.58 -2.43
C ARG A 23 0.86 18.47 -3.26
N PHE A 24 1.28 18.00 -4.45
CA PHE A 24 2.06 18.84 -5.38
C PHE A 24 1.22 20.03 -5.87
N ALA A 25 -0.03 19.79 -6.30
CA ALA A 25 -0.93 20.84 -6.75
C ALA A 25 -1.21 21.87 -5.64
N ASP A 26 -1.46 21.41 -4.41
CA ASP A 26 -1.68 22.27 -3.23
C ASP A 26 -0.43 23.12 -2.89
N ALA A 27 0.77 22.65 -3.26
CA ALA A 27 2.02 23.38 -3.10
C ALA A 27 2.35 24.34 -4.27
N GLY A 28 1.47 24.39 -5.30
CA GLY A 28 1.64 25.24 -6.49
C GLY A 28 2.50 24.60 -7.59
N ASP A 29 2.75 23.30 -7.53
CA ASP A 29 3.39 22.53 -8.59
C ASP A 29 2.37 22.08 -9.64
N GLU A 30 2.83 21.64 -10.81
CA GLU A 30 2.03 21.15 -11.94
C GLU A 30 2.20 19.63 -12.12
N PRO A 31 1.48 18.79 -11.33
CA PRO A 31 1.58 17.35 -11.46
C PRO A 31 0.76 16.82 -12.65
N THR A 32 1.30 15.86 -13.38
CA THR A 32 0.58 15.02 -14.34
C THR A 32 0.73 13.55 -13.95
N LEU A 33 -0.40 12.85 -13.77
CA LEU A 33 -0.42 11.43 -13.41
C LEU A 33 -0.48 10.56 -14.67
N PHE A 34 0.43 9.58 -14.79
CA PHE A 34 0.36 8.49 -15.76
C PHE A 34 -0.08 7.22 -15.04
N THR A 35 -1.26 6.69 -15.37
CA THR A 35 -1.85 5.54 -14.66
C THR A 35 -2.79 4.72 -15.54
N GLY A 36 -3.46 3.71 -14.98
CA GLY A 36 -4.46 2.92 -15.69
C GLY A 36 -5.66 3.75 -16.17
N ALA A 37 -6.22 3.37 -17.31
CA ALA A 37 -7.35 4.08 -17.91
C ALA A 37 -8.55 4.21 -16.95
N GLU A 38 -8.75 3.24 -16.09
CA GLU A 38 -9.84 3.20 -15.09
C GLU A 38 -9.79 4.33 -14.05
N TRP A 39 -8.62 4.97 -13.86
CA TRP A 39 -8.44 6.03 -12.85
C TRP A 39 -8.31 7.43 -13.44
N ILE A 40 -8.29 7.58 -14.76
CA ILE A 40 -8.13 8.88 -15.43
C ILE A 40 -9.22 9.86 -15.04
N ASP A 41 -10.49 9.44 -15.14
CA ASP A 41 -11.62 10.32 -14.81
C ASP A 41 -11.66 10.63 -13.31
N THR A 42 -11.29 9.67 -12.45
CA THR A 42 -11.20 9.87 -11.02
C THR A 42 -10.10 10.89 -10.66
N ALA A 43 -8.93 10.82 -11.31
CA ALA A 43 -7.84 11.78 -11.10
C ALA A 43 -8.24 13.18 -11.58
N ARG A 44 -8.87 13.29 -12.76
CA ARG A 44 -9.36 14.56 -13.31
C ARG A 44 -10.45 15.20 -12.46
N ALA A 45 -11.37 14.38 -11.94
CA ALA A 45 -12.39 14.85 -11.00
C ALA A 45 -11.77 15.39 -9.70
N ALA A 46 -10.59 14.88 -9.31
CA ALA A 46 -9.81 15.39 -8.19
C ALA A 46 -8.94 16.62 -8.54
N GLY A 47 -9.06 17.17 -9.76
CA GLY A 47 -8.31 18.34 -10.22
C GLY A 47 -6.87 18.04 -10.66
N ILE A 48 -6.55 16.78 -11.00
CA ILE A 48 -5.21 16.35 -11.41
C ILE A 48 -5.20 16.03 -12.91
N ASP A 49 -4.26 16.60 -13.64
CA ASP A 49 -4.01 16.22 -15.03
C ASP A 49 -3.57 14.75 -15.09
N ALA A 50 -4.19 13.98 -15.98
CA ALA A 50 -3.92 12.55 -16.07
C ALA A 50 -3.89 12.05 -17.52
N ALA A 51 -2.98 11.13 -17.78
CA ALA A 51 -2.79 10.43 -19.04
C ALA A 51 -2.73 8.92 -18.83
N VAL A 52 -3.14 8.16 -19.83
CA VAL A 52 -3.05 6.70 -19.78
C VAL A 52 -1.59 6.27 -19.85
N LEU A 53 -1.22 5.35 -18.96
CA LEU A 53 0.08 4.71 -18.96
C LEU A 53 0.07 3.55 -19.95
N ASP A 54 0.79 3.68 -21.05
CA ASP A 54 0.85 2.66 -22.09
C ASP A 54 1.64 1.41 -21.68
N GLY A 55 1.20 0.24 -22.15
CA GLY A 55 1.89 -1.04 -21.97
C GLY A 55 1.55 -1.80 -20.69
N LEU A 56 0.49 -1.42 -19.98
CA LEU A 56 0.01 -2.14 -18.78
C LEU A 56 -0.54 -3.54 -19.09
N VAL A 57 -1.03 -3.76 -20.30
CA VAL A 57 -1.60 -5.05 -20.72
C VAL A 57 -0.52 -6.13 -20.76
N ALA A 58 -0.84 -7.30 -20.22
CA ALA A 58 0.03 -8.47 -20.29
C ALA A 58 0.30 -8.88 -21.75
N THR A 59 1.49 -9.39 -22.01
CA THR A 59 1.89 -9.94 -23.32
C THR A 59 2.46 -11.35 -23.15
N ASP A 60 2.63 -12.08 -24.24
CA ASP A 60 3.19 -13.44 -24.24
C ASP A 60 4.60 -13.51 -23.64
N ASP A 61 5.32 -12.38 -23.62
CA ASP A 61 6.64 -12.26 -23.00
C ASP A 61 6.62 -12.22 -21.47
N ASP A 62 5.45 -12.09 -20.84
CA ASP A 62 5.27 -12.05 -19.38
C ASP A 62 5.31 -13.47 -18.76
N VAL A 63 6.30 -14.28 -19.13
CA VAL A 63 6.39 -15.73 -18.82
C VAL A 63 6.60 -16.05 -17.34
N ASP A 64 7.23 -15.15 -16.58
CA ASP A 64 7.47 -15.31 -15.14
C ASP A 64 7.33 -13.99 -14.37
N ALA A 65 7.46 -14.04 -13.04
CA ALA A 65 7.33 -12.85 -12.18
C ALA A 65 8.38 -11.76 -12.50
N GLY A 66 9.60 -12.15 -12.85
CA GLY A 66 10.66 -11.21 -13.23
C GLY A 66 10.39 -10.55 -14.58
N ALA A 67 9.90 -11.33 -15.57
CA ALA A 67 9.47 -10.80 -16.86
C ALA A 67 8.29 -9.83 -16.69
N ARG A 68 7.28 -10.20 -15.89
CA ARG A 68 6.14 -9.30 -15.58
C ARG A 68 6.57 -7.98 -14.97
N ILE A 69 7.55 -7.98 -14.08
CA ILE A 69 8.00 -6.76 -13.42
C ILE A 69 9.01 -6.00 -14.29
N HIS A 70 10.08 -6.64 -14.73
CA HIS A 70 11.22 -5.92 -15.33
C HIS A 70 11.07 -5.72 -16.84
N ARG A 71 10.65 -6.75 -17.58
CA ARG A 71 10.48 -6.63 -19.04
C ARG A 71 9.30 -5.75 -19.40
N ARG A 72 8.19 -5.91 -18.70
CA ARG A 72 7.04 -5.01 -18.87
C ARG A 72 7.41 -3.57 -18.52
N ALA A 73 8.14 -3.32 -17.42
CA ALA A 73 8.61 -1.99 -17.07
C ALA A 73 9.49 -1.37 -18.15
N ALA A 74 10.43 -2.13 -18.73
CA ALA A 74 11.28 -1.66 -19.82
C ALA A 74 10.47 -1.31 -21.07
N ARG A 75 9.51 -2.16 -21.47
CA ARG A 75 8.59 -1.89 -22.58
C ARG A 75 7.77 -0.63 -22.34
N MET A 76 7.16 -0.51 -21.16
CA MET A 76 6.39 0.66 -20.77
C MET A 76 7.25 1.94 -20.77
N ALA A 77 8.51 1.86 -20.31
CA ALA A 77 9.41 3.00 -20.31
C ALA A 77 9.63 3.56 -21.73
N VAL A 78 9.85 2.67 -22.70
CA VAL A 78 10.02 3.07 -24.11
C VAL A 78 8.73 3.65 -24.70
N LEU A 79 7.58 3.04 -24.42
CA LEU A 79 6.28 3.49 -24.92
C LEU A 79 5.89 4.88 -24.39
N ASN A 80 6.19 5.16 -23.12
CA ASN A 80 5.79 6.41 -22.48
C ASN A 80 6.87 7.53 -22.56
N ALA A 81 8.10 7.23 -23.00
CA ALA A 81 9.16 8.22 -23.14
C ALA A 81 8.79 9.41 -24.05
N PRO A 82 8.08 9.24 -25.19
CA PRO A 82 7.64 10.38 -26.01
C PRO A 82 6.71 11.34 -25.23
N ALA A 83 5.67 10.82 -24.57
CA ALA A 83 4.74 11.64 -23.80
C ALA A 83 5.44 12.37 -22.63
N LEU A 84 6.38 11.71 -21.95
CA LEU A 84 7.20 12.34 -20.90
C LEU A 84 8.13 13.42 -21.47
N ARG A 85 8.68 13.21 -22.66
CA ARG A 85 9.51 14.23 -23.34
C ARG A 85 8.70 15.46 -23.69
N ASP A 86 7.48 15.27 -24.23
CA ASP A 86 6.60 16.36 -24.61
C ASP A 86 6.09 17.16 -23.38
N LEU A 87 5.83 16.47 -22.29
CA LEU A 87 5.50 17.09 -21.01
C LEU A 87 6.68 17.91 -20.45
N ALA A 88 7.92 17.49 -20.73
CA ALA A 88 9.17 18.09 -20.21
C ALA A 88 9.12 18.35 -18.70
N PRO A 89 8.93 17.31 -17.85
CA PRO A 89 8.85 17.49 -16.40
C PRO A 89 10.25 17.78 -15.81
N ASP A 90 10.26 18.54 -14.74
CA ASP A 90 11.46 18.81 -13.94
C ASP A 90 11.84 17.58 -13.09
N LEU A 91 10.84 16.75 -12.75
CA LEU A 91 10.98 15.57 -11.90
C LEU A 91 10.01 14.47 -12.33
N VAL A 92 10.48 13.21 -12.31
CA VAL A 92 9.60 12.04 -12.39
C VAL A 92 9.52 11.37 -11.02
N VAL A 93 8.31 11.06 -10.58
CA VAL A 93 8.06 10.17 -9.43
C VAL A 93 7.55 8.83 -9.97
N SER A 94 8.28 7.76 -9.71
CA SER A 94 7.96 6.41 -10.19
C SER A 94 7.52 5.52 -9.03
N ASP A 95 6.35 4.94 -9.12
CA ASP A 95 5.92 3.91 -8.17
C ASP A 95 6.84 2.68 -8.23
N VAL A 96 7.11 2.08 -7.08
CA VAL A 96 8.10 1.01 -6.88
C VAL A 96 7.85 -0.24 -7.73
N ILE A 97 6.60 -0.65 -7.94
CA ILE A 97 6.26 -1.79 -8.80
C ILE A 97 6.08 -1.38 -10.27
N THR A 98 5.81 -0.10 -10.52
CA THR A 98 5.71 0.48 -11.86
C THR A 98 7.04 1.13 -12.25
N ALA A 99 8.13 0.37 -12.18
CA ALA A 99 9.49 0.87 -12.40
C ALA A 99 9.75 1.50 -13.79
N ALA A 100 8.74 1.53 -14.65
CA ALA A 100 8.76 2.16 -15.96
C ALA A 100 9.04 3.67 -15.90
N GLY A 101 8.49 4.37 -14.90
CA GLY A 101 8.70 5.81 -14.72
C GLY A 101 10.17 6.15 -14.51
N GLY A 102 10.85 5.43 -13.60
CA GLY A 102 12.28 5.60 -13.36
C GLY A 102 13.14 5.27 -14.58
N MET A 103 12.85 4.17 -15.30
CA MET A 103 13.57 3.83 -16.52
C MET A 103 13.35 4.86 -17.63
N ALA A 104 12.14 5.37 -17.82
CA ALA A 104 11.84 6.41 -18.80
C ALA A 104 12.53 7.73 -18.45
N ALA A 105 12.56 8.11 -17.19
CA ALA A 105 13.29 9.28 -16.70
C ALA A 105 14.80 9.17 -17.02
N GLU A 106 15.39 8.00 -16.76
CA GLU A 106 16.81 7.75 -17.10
C GLU A 106 17.08 7.83 -18.60
N LEU A 107 16.20 7.28 -19.45
CA LEU A 107 16.30 7.40 -20.93
C LEU A 107 16.28 8.86 -21.40
N LEU A 108 15.58 9.73 -20.67
CA LEU A 108 15.43 11.14 -21.00
C LEU A 108 16.41 12.07 -20.26
N GLY A 109 17.21 11.51 -19.32
CA GLY A 109 18.10 12.30 -18.48
C GLY A 109 17.38 13.19 -17.45
N ILE A 110 16.15 12.82 -17.05
CA ILE A 110 15.32 13.55 -16.09
C ILE A 110 15.59 13.01 -14.67
N PRO A 111 15.77 13.86 -13.65
CA PRO A 111 15.83 13.43 -12.26
C PRO A 111 14.59 12.64 -11.84
N TRP A 112 14.77 11.59 -11.01
CA TRP A 112 13.63 10.81 -10.57
C TRP A 112 13.71 10.36 -9.10
N ILE A 113 12.54 10.12 -8.52
CA ILE A 113 12.30 9.69 -7.15
C ILE A 113 11.40 8.46 -7.17
N GLU A 114 11.59 7.53 -6.24
CA GLU A 114 10.74 6.35 -6.10
C GLU A 114 9.66 6.59 -5.03
N LEU A 115 8.43 6.19 -5.33
CA LEU A 115 7.33 6.14 -4.37
C LEU A 115 7.10 4.68 -3.94
N ASP A 116 7.34 4.41 -2.66
CA ASP A 116 6.99 3.15 -2.00
C ASP A 116 5.70 3.37 -1.18
N PRO A 117 4.50 3.00 -1.69
CA PRO A 117 3.22 3.22 -0.99
C PRO A 117 2.98 2.20 0.14
N HIS A 118 4.03 1.71 0.75
CA HIS A 118 4.07 0.68 1.79
C HIS A 118 5.40 0.77 2.57
N PRO A 119 5.63 -0.02 3.63
CA PRO A 119 6.93 -0.11 4.28
C PRO A 119 8.05 -0.50 3.33
N LEU A 120 9.27 -0.12 3.67
CA LEU A 120 10.44 -0.40 2.84
C LEU A 120 10.71 -1.91 2.74
N TYR A 121 10.53 -2.48 1.54
CA TYR A 121 10.69 -3.91 1.28
C TYR A 121 12.05 -4.29 0.68
N LEU A 122 13.06 -3.44 0.82
CA LEU A 122 14.44 -3.82 0.47
C LEU A 122 15.00 -4.83 1.48
N PRO A 123 15.76 -5.84 1.03
CA PRO A 123 16.47 -6.74 1.93
C PRO A 123 17.39 -5.98 2.90
N SER A 124 17.47 -6.46 4.15
CA SER A 124 18.33 -5.89 5.18
C SER A 124 19.14 -6.96 5.86
N LYS A 125 20.37 -6.63 6.26
CA LYS A 125 21.24 -7.53 7.03
C LYS A 125 20.69 -7.79 8.44
N GLY A 126 19.86 -6.90 8.97
CA GLY A 126 19.29 -6.99 10.32
C GLY A 126 17.91 -7.63 10.38
N LEU A 127 17.26 -7.94 9.24
CA LEU A 127 15.91 -8.45 9.19
C LEU A 127 15.84 -9.87 8.62
N PRO A 128 14.80 -10.67 8.99
CA PRO A 128 14.45 -11.86 8.22
C PRO A 128 14.01 -11.46 6.80
N PRO A 129 13.89 -12.40 5.86
CA PRO A 129 13.36 -12.10 4.54
C PRO A 129 11.98 -11.46 4.61
N ILE A 130 11.78 -10.41 3.82
CA ILE A 130 10.49 -9.73 3.70
C ILE A 130 9.46 -10.71 3.14
N GLY A 131 8.21 -10.61 3.65
CA GLY A 131 7.15 -11.55 3.33
C GLY A 131 7.16 -12.83 4.19
N SER A 132 8.19 -13.03 5.04
CA SER A 132 8.21 -14.15 5.98
C SER A 132 7.22 -14.00 7.15
N GLY A 133 6.80 -12.77 7.45
CA GLY A 133 5.99 -12.43 8.62
C GLY A 133 6.74 -12.55 9.95
N LEU A 134 8.03 -12.91 9.95
CA LEU A 134 8.81 -13.11 11.17
C LEU A 134 9.25 -11.78 11.79
N ALA A 135 9.28 -11.76 13.12
CA ALA A 135 9.98 -10.71 13.85
C ALA A 135 11.50 -10.84 13.67
N PRO A 136 12.25 -9.71 13.68
CA PRO A 136 13.71 -9.76 13.72
C PRO A 136 14.21 -10.67 14.83
N GLY A 137 15.15 -11.53 14.50
CA GLY A 137 15.68 -12.52 15.45
C GLY A 137 16.48 -11.88 16.57
N THR A 138 16.17 -12.24 17.80
CA THR A 138 16.91 -11.82 19.00
C THR A 138 17.92 -12.89 19.43
N GLY A 139 19.05 -12.46 20.01
CA GLY A 139 20.12 -13.36 20.43
C GLY A 139 20.80 -14.07 19.26
N LEU A 140 21.75 -14.98 19.57
CA LEU A 140 22.53 -15.69 18.52
C LEU A 140 21.67 -16.62 17.66
N ARG A 141 20.75 -17.37 18.27
CA ARG A 141 19.88 -18.31 17.54
C ARG A 141 18.94 -17.60 16.57
N GLY A 142 18.32 -16.49 17.01
CA GLY A 142 17.43 -15.72 16.16
C GLY A 142 18.17 -15.06 14.99
N ARG A 143 19.34 -14.49 15.23
CA ARG A 143 20.20 -13.91 14.17
C ARG A 143 20.68 -14.97 13.18
N LEU A 144 21.03 -16.17 13.65
CA LEU A 144 21.42 -17.29 12.78
C LEU A 144 20.25 -17.74 11.91
N ARG A 145 19.04 -17.90 12.50
CA ARG A 145 17.81 -18.17 11.73
C ARG A 145 17.64 -17.17 10.58
N ASP A 146 17.69 -15.88 10.88
CA ASP A 146 17.48 -14.83 9.89
C ASP A 146 18.58 -14.86 8.80
N ALA A 147 19.83 -15.14 9.19
CA ALA A 147 20.94 -15.25 8.24
C ALA A 147 20.76 -16.44 7.28
N ILE A 148 20.35 -17.61 7.80
CA ILE A 148 20.07 -18.79 6.97
C ILE A 148 18.92 -18.51 6.00
N MET A 149 17.82 -17.94 6.47
CA MET A 149 16.67 -17.62 5.64
C MET A 149 17.02 -16.60 4.54
N ARG A 150 17.81 -15.57 4.86
CA ARG A 150 18.31 -14.63 3.85
C ARG A 150 19.20 -15.31 2.81
N ALA A 151 20.05 -16.24 3.24
CA ALA A 151 20.89 -16.99 2.30
C ALA A 151 20.05 -17.84 1.32
N LEU A 152 18.99 -18.47 1.79
CA LEU A 152 18.07 -19.24 0.95
C LEU A 152 17.33 -18.38 -0.08
N THR A 153 16.91 -17.16 0.30
CA THR A 153 16.19 -16.24 -0.61
C THR A 153 17.14 -15.41 -1.50
N ALA A 154 18.43 -15.32 -1.17
CA ALA A 154 19.39 -14.49 -1.90
C ALA A 154 19.58 -14.91 -3.37
N ARG A 155 19.35 -16.19 -3.70
CA ARG A 155 19.44 -16.67 -5.08
C ARG A 155 18.36 -16.07 -5.97
N SER A 156 17.10 -16.07 -5.49
CA SER A 156 15.98 -15.47 -6.21
C SER A 156 16.14 -13.96 -6.34
N TRP A 157 16.59 -13.29 -5.29
CA TRP A 157 16.88 -11.85 -5.32
C TRP A 157 17.93 -11.51 -6.40
N ARG A 158 19.08 -12.24 -6.41
CA ARG A 158 20.12 -12.04 -7.43
C ARG A 158 19.63 -12.36 -8.84
N ALA A 159 18.72 -13.33 -8.99
CA ALA A 159 18.11 -13.60 -10.30
C ALA A 159 17.27 -12.42 -10.78
N GLY A 160 16.44 -11.82 -9.93
CA GLY A 160 15.68 -10.62 -10.26
C GLY A 160 16.58 -9.44 -10.65
N LEU A 161 17.67 -9.20 -9.91
CA LEU A 161 18.64 -8.14 -10.26
C LEU A 161 19.30 -8.39 -11.64
N ARG A 162 19.62 -9.63 -11.98
CA ARG A 162 20.17 -9.95 -13.34
C ARG A 162 19.12 -9.74 -14.43
N GLN A 163 17.86 -10.13 -14.20
CA GLN A 163 16.77 -9.87 -15.14
C GLN A 163 16.58 -8.37 -15.36
N ARG A 164 16.56 -7.58 -14.27
CA ARG A 164 16.50 -6.11 -14.35
C ARG A 164 17.68 -5.53 -15.15
N ALA A 165 18.91 -5.98 -14.88
CA ALA A 165 20.09 -5.52 -15.60
C ALA A 165 20.02 -5.83 -17.11
N ALA A 166 19.55 -7.02 -17.48
CA ALA A 166 19.40 -7.43 -18.88
C ALA A 166 18.41 -6.53 -19.64
N VAL A 167 17.21 -6.34 -19.11
CA VAL A 167 16.18 -5.53 -19.79
C VAL A 167 16.55 -4.04 -19.84
N ARG A 168 17.34 -3.54 -18.90
CA ARG A 168 17.86 -2.17 -18.97
C ARG A 168 18.79 -1.99 -20.18
N VAL A 169 19.70 -2.96 -20.40
CA VAL A 169 20.60 -2.94 -21.57
C VAL A 169 19.81 -3.03 -22.88
N GLU A 170 18.76 -3.86 -22.94
CA GLU A 170 17.89 -3.99 -24.11
C GLU A 170 17.27 -2.66 -24.56
N ILE A 171 16.97 -1.75 -23.62
CA ILE A 171 16.41 -0.42 -23.93
C ILE A 171 17.45 0.71 -23.97
N GLY A 172 18.75 0.38 -23.94
CA GLY A 172 19.84 1.37 -24.04
C GLY A 172 20.29 2.00 -22.73
N LEU A 173 19.84 1.50 -21.58
CA LEU A 173 20.28 1.94 -20.25
C LEU A 173 21.51 1.14 -19.77
N PRO A 174 22.34 1.69 -18.87
CA PRO A 174 23.39 0.94 -18.21
C PRO A 174 22.84 -0.28 -17.45
N ALA A 175 23.54 -1.40 -17.46
CA ALA A 175 23.16 -2.62 -16.72
C ALA A 175 23.01 -2.35 -15.21
N ARG A 176 23.88 -1.50 -14.65
CA ARG A 176 23.79 -1.05 -13.25
C ARG A 176 22.70 0.02 -13.14
N ASP A 177 21.73 -0.24 -12.29
CA ASP A 177 20.73 0.74 -11.89
C ASP A 177 21.36 1.77 -10.96
N PRO A 178 21.33 3.09 -11.28
CA PRO A 178 21.84 4.12 -10.40
C PRO A 178 20.98 4.31 -9.14
N GLY A 179 19.71 3.88 -9.18
CA GLY A 179 18.70 4.15 -8.16
C GLY A 179 18.10 5.56 -8.25
N PRO A 180 17.05 5.81 -7.46
CA PRO A 180 16.40 7.12 -7.39
C PRO A 180 17.22 8.12 -6.56
N LEU A 181 16.96 9.42 -6.74
CA LEU A 181 17.51 10.47 -5.85
C LEU A 181 17.01 10.31 -4.42
N ARG A 182 15.74 9.93 -4.24
CA ARG A 182 15.10 9.63 -2.96
C ARG A 182 14.08 8.51 -3.14
N ARG A 183 13.75 7.87 -2.00
CA ARG A 183 12.63 6.93 -1.86
C ARG A 183 11.64 7.51 -0.84
N LEU A 184 10.43 7.80 -1.28
CA LEU A 184 9.34 8.24 -0.43
C LEU A 184 8.66 7.01 0.17
N ILE A 185 8.96 6.69 1.42
CA ILE A 185 8.36 5.55 2.11
C ILE A 185 7.05 6.00 2.75
N ALA A 186 5.93 5.76 2.02
CA ALA A 186 4.62 6.27 2.37
C ALA A 186 3.89 5.34 3.35
N THR A 187 4.44 5.20 4.56
CA THR A 187 3.88 4.37 5.64
C THR A 187 3.95 5.06 6.99
N LEU A 188 3.20 4.54 7.96
CA LEU A 188 3.35 4.93 9.36
C LEU A 188 4.68 4.39 9.92
N PRO A 189 5.47 5.20 10.64
CA PRO A 189 6.68 4.73 11.31
C PRO A 189 6.44 3.51 12.22
N ALA A 190 5.27 3.43 12.87
CA ALA A 190 4.87 2.28 13.69
C ALA A 190 4.71 0.97 12.92
N LEU A 191 4.54 1.03 11.60
CA LEU A 191 4.47 -0.14 10.70
C LEU A 191 5.82 -0.48 10.09
N GLU A 192 6.82 0.41 10.20
CA GLU A 192 8.17 0.11 9.73
C GLU A 192 8.93 -0.73 10.75
N VAL A 193 9.89 -1.51 10.28
CA VAL A 193 10.74 -2.34 11.15
C VAL A 193 12.14 -1.73 11.16
N PRO A 194 12.65 -1.30 12.33
CA PRO A 194 13.99 -0.75 12.44
C PRO A 194 15.04 -1.69 11.86
N ARG A 195 15.93 -1.14 11.03
CA ARG A 195 17.02 -1.87 10.39
C ARG A 195 18.34 -1.12 10.51
N PRO A 196 19.49 -1.82 10.65
CA PRO A 196 20.79 -1.16 10.80
C PRO A 196 21.32 -0.54 9.51
N ASP A 197 20.81 -0.97 8.36
CA ASP A 197 21.21 -0.59 7.01
C ASP A 197 20.07 0.18 6.30
N TRP A 198 19.47 1.16 7.01
CA TRP A 198 18.48 2.05 6.41
C TRP A 198 19.15 2.84 5.27
N PRO A 199 18.58 2.78 4.04
CA PRO A 199 19.17 3.48 2.90
C PRO A 199 19.16 5.00 3.11
N ALA A 200 20.26 5.66 2.77
CA ALA A 200 20.38 7.11 2.95
C ALA A 200 19.40 7.93 2.10
N GLU A 201 18.98 7.35 0.97
CA GLU A 201 17.98 7.93 0.08
C GLU A 201 16.53 7.73 0.56
N ALA A 202 16.26 6.81 1.50
CA ALA A 202 14.91 6.50 1.96
C ALA A 202 14.44 7.45 3.06
N VAL A 203 13.25 8.02 2.87
CA VAL A 203 12.63 9.00 3.79
C VAL A 203 11.20 8.57 4.09
N LEU A 204 10.84 8.48 5.38
CA LEU A 204 9.46 8.24 5.79
C LEU A 204 8.64 9.52 5.61
N VAL A 205 7.58 9.42 4.79
CA VAL A 205 6.71 10.56 4.44
C VAL A 205 5.27 10.39 4.91
N GLY A 206 5.00 9.29 5.63
CA GLY A 206 3.65 8.95 6.08
C GLY A 206 2.76 8.41 4.97
N PRO A 207 1.63 7.79 5.33
CA PRO A 207 0.71 7.20 4.36
C PRO A 207 0.10 8.30 3.47
N LEU A 208 -0.01 7.99 2.19
CA LEU A 208 -0.68 8.83 1.20
C LEU A 208 -2.06 8.22 0.92
N HIS A 209 -3.11 8.93 1.32
CA HIS A 209 -4.49 8.46 1.20
C HIS A 209 -5.27 9.30 0.21
N PHE A 210 -5.98 8.62 -0.66
CA PHE A 210 -6.97 9.20 -1.57
C PHE A 210 -8.30 8.46 -1.36
N GLU A 211 -9.41 9.20 -1.35
CA GLU A 211 -10.76 8.66 -1.34
C GLU A 211 -11.36 8.80 -2.73
N PRO A 212 -11.75 7.69 -3.39
CA PRO A 212 -12.33 7.74 -4.73
C PRO A 212 -13.78 8.25 -4.73
N THR A 213 -14.34 8.51 -3.56
CA THR A 213 -15.68 9.05 -3.34
C THR A 213 -15.75 9.80 -2.02
N ASP A 214 -16.58 10.84 -1.98
CA ASP A 214 -16.97 11.58 -0.78
C ASP A 214 -18.32 11.10 -0.20
N ARG A 215 -18.95 10.09 -0.86
CA ARG A 215 -20.22 9.52 -0.39
C ARG A 215 -20.06 8.95 1.02
N VAL A 216 -20.92 9.36 1.93
CA VAL A 216 -21.03 8.79 3.26
C VAL A 216 -22.01 7.61 3.25
N LEU A 217 -21.57 6.46 3.76
CA LEU A 217 -22.48 5.33 4.00
C LEU A 217 -23.23 5.57 5.31
N GLU A 218 -24.54 5.54 5.24
CA GLU A 218 -25.38 5.68 6.42
C GLU A 218 -25.24 4.43 7.32
N ILE A 219 -24.69 4.63 8.51
CA ILE A 219 -24.49 3.56 9.49
C ILE A 219 -25.86 3.16 10.06
N PRO A 220 -26.22 1.85 10.09
CA PRO A 220 -27.48 1.40 10.65
C PRO A 220 -27.66 1.90 12.10
N PRO A 221 -28.92 2.15 12.55
CA PRO A 221 -29.18 2.57 13.91
C PRO A 221 -28.75 1.50 14.92
N GLY A 222 -28.25 1.95 16.09
CA GLY A 222 -27.79 1.06 17.16
C GLY A 222 -26.90 1.80 18.15
N SER A 223 -26.73 1.23 19.34
CA SER A 223 -25.91 1.80 20.43
C SER A 223 -24.63 1.03 20.71
N GLY A 224 -24.46 -0.13 20.09
CA GLY A 224 -23.27 -0.97 20.23
C GLY A 224 -22.12 -0.57 19.31
N PRO A 225 -21.04 -1.37 19.28
CA PRO A 225 -19.86 -1.10 18.45
C PRO A 225 -20.16 -1.04 16.95
N VAL A 226 -19.41 -0.21 16.23
CA VAL A 226 -19.36 -0.17 14.76
C VAL A 226 -18.16 -0.97 14.28
N VAL A 227 -18.44 -2.06 13.55
CA VAL A 227 -17.44 -2.92 12.95
C VAL A 227 -17.40 -2.65 11.43
N VAL A 228 -16.31 -2.11 10.95
CA VAL A 228 -16.08 -1.88 9.52
C VAL A 228 -15.40 -3.09 8.91
N VAL A 229 -15.93 -3.61 7.81
CA VAL A 229 -15.35 -4.70 7.04
C VAL A 229 -14.88 -4.14 5.70
N ALA A 230 -13.58 -4.22 5.44
CA ALA A 230 -12.97 -3.75 4.20
C ALA A 230 -12.20 -4.90 3.51
N PRO A 231 -12.88 -5.66 2.63
CA PRO A 231 -12.23 -6.72 1.86
C PRO A 231 -11.08 -6.18 1.02
N SER A 232 -10.10 -7.04 0.72
CA SER A 232 -8.97 -6.66 -0.14
C SER A 232 -9.46 -6.35 -1.57
N THR A 233 -8.88 -5.31 -2.16
CA THR A 233 -9.05 -5.00 -3.60
C THR A 233 -8.05 -5.77 -4.46
N ALA A 234 -7.04 -6.40 -3.87
CA ALA A 234 -6.06 -7.20 -4.58
C ALA A 234 -6.63 -8.56 -4.97
N LEU A 235 -6.30 -9.05 -6.17
CA LEU A 235 -6.68 -10.38 -6.66
C LEU A 235 -6.21 -11.53 -5.75
N THR A 236 -5.17 -11.31 -4.95
CA THR A 236 -4.62 -12.25 -3.98
C THR A 236 -5.28 -12.16 -2.60
N GLY A 237 -6.30 -11.32 -2.45
CA GLY A 237 -7.03 -11.14 -1.19
C GLY A 237 -7.79 -12.40 -0.74
N THR A 238 -8.21 -12.42 0.51
CA THR A 238 -9.10 -13.47 1.02
C THR A 238 -10.48 -13.28 0.43
N GLU A 239 -10.95 -14.26 -0.34
CA GLU A 239 -12.30 -14.29 -0.90
C GLU A 239 -13.35 -14.50 0.21
N GLY A 240 -14.56 -14.00 -0.02
CA GLY A 240 -15.70 -14.26 0.85
C GLY A 240 -15.66 -13.58 2.22
N LEU A 241 -14.72 -12.66 2.49
CA LEU A 241 -14.60 -12.01 3.80
C LEU A 241 -15.86 -11.23 4.18
N ALA A 242 -16.49 -10.53 3.24
CA ALA A 242 -17.72 -9.79 3.46
C ALA A 242 -18.89 -10.72 3.78
N GLU A 243 -19.02 -11.80 3.00
CA GLU A 243 -20.05 -12.83 3.15
C GLU A 243 -19.94 -13.51 4.52
N VAL A 244 -18.75 -13.93 4.90
CA VAL A 244 -18.49 -14.56 6.21
C VAL A 244 -18.80 -13.59 7.35
N ALA A 245 -18.41 -12.33 7.23
CA ALA A 245 -18.70 -11.32 8.25
C ALA A 245 -20.22 -11.09 8.41
N LEU A 246 -20.94 -10.90 7.30
CA LEU A 246 -22.41 -10.70 7.32
C LEU A 246 -23.18 -11.94 7.83
N ALA A 247 -22.67 -13.14 7.58
CA ALA A 247 -23.31 -14.38 8.02
C ALA A 247 -23.09 -14.68 9.51
N HIS A 248 -21.92 -14.36 10.05
CA HIS A 248 -21.48 -14.85 11.35
C HIS A 248 -21.29 -13.77 12.44
N LEU A 249 -21.19 -12.48 12.08
CA LEU A 249 -21.09 -11.39 13.04
C LEU A 249 -22.48 -10.82 13.33
N ARG A 250 -23.20 -11.41 14.30
CA ARG A 250 -24.61 -11.12 14.59
C ARG A 250 -24.75 -10.37 15.91
N PRO A 251 -25.35 -9.17 15.91
CA PRO A 251 -25.61 -8.40 17.14
C PRO A 251 -26.49 -9.18 18.13
N GLY A 252 -26.08 -9.24 19.38
CA GLY A 252 -26.80 -9.95 20.45
C GLY A 252 -26.61 -11.48 20.46
N GLU A 253 -25.95 -12.07 19.43
CA GLU A 253 -25.61 -13.49 19.40
C GLU A 253 -24.09 -13.70 19.49
N THR A 254 -23.36 -13.25 18.47
CA THR A 254 -21.89 -13.41 18.36
C THR A 254 -21.15 -12.11 18.58
N LEU A 255 -21.83 -10.99 18.54
CA LEU A 255 -21.33 -9.65 18.87
C LEU A 255 -22.14 -9.04 20.01
N PRO A 256 -21.62 -8.01 20.70
CA PRO A 256 -22.39 -7.22 21.66
C PRO A 256 -23.72 -6.74 21.07
N ALA A 257 -24.77 -6.67 21.89
CA ALA A 257 -26.06 -6.20 21.45
C ALA A 257 -25.97 -4.76 20.87
N GLY A 258 -26.76 -4.50 19.83
CA GLY A 258 -26.75 -3.20 19.15
C GLY A 258 -25.51 -2.93 18.29
N SER A 259 -24.61 -3.90 18.09
CA SER A 259 -23.48 -3.78 17.14
C SER A 259 -23.99 -3.53 15.72
N ARG A 260 -23.17 -2.85 14.92
CA ARG A 260 -23.48 -2.48 13.53
C ARG A 260 -22.32 -2.85 12.62
N LEU A 261 -22.64 -3.40 11.44
CA LEU A 261 -21.64 -3.75 10.43
C LEU A 261 -21.71 -2.78 9.26
N VAL A 262 -20.56 -2.29 8.82
CA VAL A 262 -20.41 -1.52 7.59
C VAL A 262 -19.40 -2.22 6.69
N VAL A 263 -19.86 -2.73 5.55
CA VAL A 263 -18.99 -3.35 4.55
C VAL A 263 -18.64 -2.31 3.49
N SER A 264 -17.42 -1.77 3.55
CA SER A 264 -16.90 -0.82 2.57
C SER A 264 -16.10 -1.56 1.49
N ARG A 265 -16.56 -1.50 0.23
CA ARG A 265 -15.90 -2.19 -0.89
C ARG A 265 -16.01 -1.44 -2.21
N LEU A 266 -15.02 -1.62 -3.08
CA LEU A 266 -15.04 -1.18 -4.48
C LEU A 266 -15.70 -2.27 -5.34
N GLY A 267 -16.99 -2.11 -5.65
CA GLY A 267 -17.71 -3.06 -6.49
C GLY A 267 -17.92 -4.45 -5.86
N GLY A 268 -18.26 -5.43 -6.67
CA GLY A 268 -18.50 -6.83 -6.31
C GLY A 268 -19.94 -7.28 -6.48
N ALA A 269 -20.20 -8.58 -6.30
CA ALA A 269 -21.54 -9.16 -6.42
C ALA A 269 -22.50 -8.63 -5.36
N ASP A 270 -23.80 -8.68 -5.65
CA ASP A 270 -24.83 -8.34 -4.67
C ASP A 270 -24.77 -9.28 -3.46
N LEU A 271 -24.82 -8.68 -2.27
CA LEU A 271 -24.82 -9.39 -1.01
C LEU A 271 -26.21 -9.33 -0.36
N ARG A 272 -26.59 -10.41 0.30
CA ARG A 272 -27.74 -10.38 1.19
C ARG A 272 -27.38 -9.58 2.45
N VAL A 273 -27.90 -8.35 2.54
CA VAL A 273 -27.59 -7.40 3.62
C VAL A 273 -28.65 -7.51 4.71
N PRO A 274 -28.29 -7.91 5.95
CA PRO A 274 -29.23 -7.91 7.07
C PRO A 274 -29.51 -6.49 7.60
N PRO A 275 -30.58 -6.28 8.40
CA PRO A 275 -30.98 -4.94 8.86
C PRO A 275 -29.94 -4.19 9.71
N TRP A 276 -29.04 -4.92 10.35
CA TRP A 276 -27.96 -4.34 11.18
C TRP A 276 -26.68 -4.02 10.41
N ALA A 277 -26.70 -4.18 9.08
CA ALA A 277 -25.54 -3.96 8.23
C ALA A 277 -25.86 -3.03 7.05
N VAL A 278 -24.85 -2.38 6.53
CA VAL A 278 -24.86 -1.67 5.25
C VAL A 278 -23.67 -2.10 4.41
N VAL A 279 -23.86 -2.17 3.09
CA VAL A 279 -22.82 -2.56 2.12
C VAL A 279 -22.77 -1.51 1.02
N GLY A 280 -21.57 -1.05 0.68
CA GLY A 280 -21.41 -0.10 -0.43
C GLY A 280 -20.02 0.47 -0.54
N LEU A 281 -19.86 1.35 -1.52
CA LEU A 281 -18.71 2.23 -1.65
C LEU A 281 -19.01 3.53 -0.88
N GLY A 282 -18.14 3.86 0.06
CA GLY A 282 -18.22 5.10 0.83
C GLY A 282 -16.84 5.57 1.27
N SER A 283 -16.76 6.84 1.67
CA SER A 283 -15.56 7.42 2.26
C SER A 283 -15.13 6.60 3.49
N GLN A 284 -13.97 5.97 3.38
CA GLN A 284 -13.42 5.20 4.48
C GLN A 284 -12.93 6.12 5.60
N ALA A 285 -12.45 7.31 5.25
CA ALA A 285 -12.03 8.31 6.24
C ALA A 285 -13.18 8.66 7.17
N GLU A 286 -14.37 8.94 6.63
CA GLU A 286 -15.57 9.23 7.41
C GLU A 286 -16.01 8.02 8.25
N LEU A 287 -16.07 6.84 7.66
CA LEU A 287 -16.44 5.61 8.38
C LEU A 287 -15.51 5.32 9.56
N LEU A 288 -14.22 5.60 9.42
CA LEU A 288 -13.23 5.34 10.46
C LEU A 288 -13.38 6.27 11.68
N THR A 289 -14.04 7.44 11.55
CA THR A 289 -14.34 8.31 12.69
C THR A 289 -15.33 7.67 13.65
N HIS A 290 -16.16 6.75 13.14
CA HIS A 290 -17.19 6.04 13.91
C HIS A 290 -16.81 4.60 14.27
N ALA A 291 -15.73 4.08 13.69
CA ALA A 291 -15.35 2.68 13.82
C ALA A 291 -14.77 2.34 15.20
N ASP A 292 -15.23 1.22 15.76
CA ASP A 292 -14.63 0.62 16.96
C ASP A 292 -13.62 -0.45 16.60
N LEU A 293 -13.77 -1.08 15.43
CA LEU A 293 -12.90 -2.11 14.92
C LEU A 293 -12.96 -2.15 13.39
N VAL A 294 -11.84 -2.46 12.74
CA VAL A 294 -11.80 -2.78 11.31
C VAL A 294 -11.37 -4.22 11.09
N ILE A 295 -12.11 -4.92 10.23
CA ILE A 295 -11.72 -6.23 9.69
C ILE A 295 -11.27 -6.01 8.24
N CYS A 296 -10.03 -6.38 7.90
CA CYS A 296 -9.52 -6.16 6.54
C CYS A 296 -8.61 -7.30 6.08
N GLY A 297 -8.34 -7.33 4.76
CA GLY A 297 -7.42 -8.30 4.15
C GLY A 297 -5.93 -8.03 4.40
N GLY A 298 -5.57 -6.92 5.06
CA GLY A 298 -4.17 -6.62 5.36
C GLY A 298 -3.41 -5.86 4.26
N GLY A 299 -4.11 -5.32 3.26
CA GLY A 299 -3.48 -4.36 2.33
C GLY A 299 -3.01 -3.12 3.08
N HIS A 300 -1.79 -2.63 2.74
CA HIS A 300 -1.15 -1.53 3.48
C HIS A 300 -2.05 -0.30 3.59
N GLY A 301 -2.70 0.14 2.51
CA GLY A 301 -3.53 1.35 2.51
C GLY A 301 -4.62 1.32 3.58
N MET A 302 -5.37 0.21 3.69
CA MET A 302 -6.43 0.08 4.70
C MET A 302 -5.87 -0.04 6.12
N VAL A 303 -4.79 -0.81 6.31
CA VAL A 303 -4.11 -0.94 7.61
C VAL A 303 -3.60 0.42 8.09
N ALA A 304 -2.88 1.15 7.26
CA ALA A 304 -2.32 2.44 7.62
C ALA A 304 -3.41 3.49 7.91
N LYS A 305 -4.46 3.53 7.08
CA LYS A 305 -5.63 4.42 7.26
C LYS A 305 -6.34 4.15 8.59
N THR A 306 -6.56 2.88 8.89
CA THR A 306 -7.21 2.44 10.15
C THR A 306 -6.39 2.82 11.37
N LEU A 307 -5.07 2.55 11.34
CA LEU A 307 -4.19 2.91 12.46
C LEU A 307 -4.06 4.43 12.62
N LEU A 308 -4.05 5.20 11.53
CA LEU A 308 -4.01 6.66 11.58
C LEU A 308 -5.27 7.22 12.27
N ALA A 309 -6.42 6.56 12.11
CA ALA A 309 -7.66 6.88 12.85
C ALA A 309 -7.64 6.38 14.30
N GLY A 310 -6.60 5.69 14.76
CA GLY A 310 -6.51 5.12 16.11
C GLY A 310 -7.44 3.93 16.34
N VAL A 311 -7.88 3.26 15.28
CA VAL A 311 -8.81 2.13 15.32
C VAL A 311 -8.04 0.80 15.28
N PRO A 312 -8.37 -0.18 16.15
CA PRO A 312 -7.75 -1.50 16.14
C PRO A 312 -8.26 -2.38 14.99
N LEU A 313 -7.50 -3.46 14.67
CA LEU A 313 -7.76 -4.32 13.52
C LEU A 313 -7.92 -5.80 13.87
N VAL A 314 -8.74 -6.47 13.05
CA VAL A 314 -8.62 -7.91 12.80
C VAL A 314 -8.21 -8.09 11.34
N VAL A 315 -7.05 -8.72 11.12
CA VAL A 315 -6.49 -8.87 9.77
C VAL A 315 -6.64 -10.31 9.31
N VAL A 316 -7.20 -10.48 8.12
CA VAL A 316 -7.48 -11.77 7.46
C VAL A 316 -6.68 -11.83 6.15
N PRO A 317 -5.36 -12.08 6.21
CA PRO A 317 -4.49 -11.93 5.06
C PRO A 317 -4.71 -13.04 4.02
N GLY A 318 -4.77 -12.65 2.77
CA GLY A 318 -4.63 -13.51 1.61
C GLY A 318 -3.17 -13.71 1.22
N GLY A 319 -2.82 -13.39 -0.02
CA GLY A 319 -1.47 -13.51 -0.57
C GLY A 319 -0.69 -12.19 -0.58
N GLY A 320 0.47 -12.23 -1.23
CA GLY A 320 1.33 -11.06 -1.39
C GLY A 320 1.94 -10.57 -0.08
N ASP A 321 1.97 -9.26 0.09
CA ASP A 321 2.52 -8.58 1.28
C ASP A 321 1.56 -8.52 2.47
N GLN A 322 0.29 -8.93 2.29
CA GLN A 322 -0.75 -8.89 3.33
C GLN A 322 -0.35 -9.70 4.57
N TRP A 323 0.36 -10.84 4.37
CA TRP A 323 0.90 -11.64 5.46
C TRP A 323 1.93 -10.88 6.30
N GLU A 324 2.84 -10.15 5.65
CA GLU A 324 3.84 -9.32 6.34
C GLU A 324 3.15 -8.19 7.12
N MET A 325 2.19 -7.50 6.50
CA MET A 325 1.43 -6.42 7.14
C MET A 325 0.63 -6.90 8.34
N ALA A 326 -0.07 -8.03 8.22
CA ALA A 326 -0.82 -8.63 9.33
C ALA A 326 0.09 -8.95 10.54
N ASN A 327 1.28 -9.48 10.28
CA ASN A 327 2.27 -9.76 11.34
C ASN A 327 2.84 -8.47 11.95
N ARG A 328 3.00 -7.38 11.18
CA ARG A 328 3.39 -6.07 11.71
C ARG A 328 2.33 -5.50 12.64
N VAL A 329 1.05 -5.58 12.28
CA VAL A 329 -0.09 -5.19 13.14
C VAL A 329 -0.08 -5.96 14.46
N VAL A 330 0.13 -7.28 14.42
CA VAL A 330 0.20 -8.11 15.64
C VAL A 330 1.40 -7.73 16.50
N ARG A 331 2.58 -7.54 15.92
CA ARG A 331 3.80 -7.15 16.64
C ARG A 331 3.67 -5.77 17.27
N GLN A 332 3.00 -4.85 16.60
CA GLN A 332 2.74 -3.49 17.08
C GLN A 332 1.65 -3.49 18.19
N GLY A 333 0.88 -4.57 18.30
CA GLY A 333 -0.13 -4.76 19.36
C GLY A 333 -1.50 -4.14 19.04
N SER A 334 -1.73 -3.62 17.85
CA SER A 334 -2.96 -2.93 17.46
C SER A 334 -4.04 -3.85 16.89
N GLY A 335 -3.79 -5.16 16.81
CA GLY A 335 -4.80 -6.07 16.26
C GLY A 335 -4.45 -7.55 16.37
N ARG A 336 -5.32 -8.34 15.76
CA ARG A 336 -5.20 -9.80 15.65
C ARG A 336 -5.09 -10.22 14.20
N LEU A 337 -4.35 -11.30 13.96
CA LEU A 337 -4.27 -11.99 12.68
C LEU A 337 -5.03 -13.29 12.77
N ILE A 338 -5.85 -13.59 11.76
CA ILE A 338 -6.59 -14.83 11.63
C ILE A 338 -6.10 -15.60 10.41
N ARG A 339 -5.66 -16.84 10.63
CA ARG A 339 -5.30 -17.78 9.58
C ARG A 339 -5.27 -19.20 10.17
N PRO A 340 -6.08 -20.16 9.68
CA PRO A 340 -7.07 -20.02 8.60
C PRO A 340 -8.25 -19.11 9.01
N PRO A 341 -8.98 -18.51 8.04
CA PRO A 341 -10.10 -17.61 8.30
C PRO A 341 -11.39 -18.40 8.54
N THR A 342 -11.49 -19.10 9.68
CA THR A 342 -12.75 -19.75 10.04
C THR A 342 -13.72 -18.77 10.68
N PRO A 343 -15.06 -18.98 10.56
CA PRO A 343 -16.07 -18.14 11.20
C PRO A 343 -15.86 -18.00 12.71
N GLU A 344 -15.52 -19.11 13.40
CA GLU A 344 -15.32 -19.14 14.84
C GLU A 344 -14.08 -18.31 15.23
N ALA A 345 -12.99 -18.41 14.48
CA ALA A 345 -11.78 -17.62 14.69
C ALA A 345 -12.03 -16.13 14.47
N LEU A 346 -12.87 -15.78 13.47
CA LEU A 346 -13.27 -14.40 13.20
C LEU A 346 -14.06 -13.83 14.38
N VAL A 347 -15.11 -14.53 14.82
CA VAL A 347 -15.95 -14.11 15.96
C VAL A 347 -15.10 -13.95 17.22
N ALA A 348 -14.24 -14.93 17.53
CA ALA A 348 -13.38 -14.88 18.71
C ALA A 348 -12.41 -13.68 18.69
N ALA A 349 -11.76 -13.43 17.55
CA ALA A 349 -10.81 -12.32 17.42
C ALA A 349 -11.52 -10.95 17.49
N VAL A 350 -12.68 -10.81 16.87
CA VAL A 350 -13.47 -9.57 16.93
C VAL A 350 -13.86 -9.25 18.38
N ASN A 351 -14.39 -10.22 19.11
CA ASN A 351 -14.78 -10.03 20.51
C ASN A 351 -13.55 -9.75 21.40
N GLU A 352 -12.42 -10.42 21.20
CA GLU A 352 -11.18 -10.15 21.93
C GLU A 352 -10.73 -8.69 21.72
N VAL A 353 -10.70 -8.23 20.47
CA VAL A 353 -10.24 -6.87 20.16
C VAL A 353 -11.21 -5.82 20.69
N LEU A 354 -12.52 -6.02 20.55
CA LEU A 354 -13.54 -5.08 21.07
C LEU A 354 -13.53 -4.99 22.60
N SER A 355 -13.32 -6.10 23.31
CA SER A 355 -13.35 -6.14 24.78
C SER A 355 -12.05 -5.68 25.45
N SER A 356 -10.93 -5.58 24.70
CA SER A 356 -9.62 -5.25 25.27
C SER A 356 -9.13 -3.86 24.87
N PRO A 357 -9.10 -2.89 25.83
CA PRO A 357 -8.64 -1.51 25.56
C PRO A 357 -7.20 -1.40 25.04
N ARG A 358 -6.37 -2.43 25.29
CA ARG A 358 -4.95 -2.44 24.87
C ARG A 358 -4.78 -2.26 23.35
N TYR A 359 -5.66 -2.87 22.54
CA TYR A 359 -5.56 -2.80 21.09
C TYR A 359 -5.81 -1.37 20.57
N ARG A 360 -6.82 -0.68 21.15
CA ARG A 360 -7.11 0.71 20.82
C ARG A 360 -5.98 1.64 21.30
N ALA A 361 -5.41 1.39 22.47
CA ALA A 361 -4.28 2.16 22.98
C ALA A 361 -3.06 2.01 22.05
N ALA A 362 -2.76 0.79 21.60
CA ALA A 362 -1.68 0.54 20.63
C ALA A 362 -1.96 1.18 19.26
N ALA A 363 -3.20 1.14 18.75
CA ALA A 363 -3.58 1.80 17.51
C ALA A 363 -3.39 3.33 17.60
N ARG A 364 -3.80 3.96 18.72
CA ARG A 364 -3.55 5.40 18.97
C ARG A 364 -2.06 5.74 19.07
N SER A 365 -1.27 4.86 19.69
CA SER A 365 0.19 5.02 19.70
C SER A 365 0.79 4.93 18.30
N ALA A 366 0.28 4.03 17.45
CA ALA A 366 0.68 3.96 16.05
C ALA A 366 0.30 5.24 15.29
N ALA A 367 -0.90 5.77 15.49
CA ALA A 367 -1.33 7.04 14.90
C ALA A 367 -0.38 8.19 15.27
N ALA A 368 0.02 8.30 16.53
CA ALA A 368 0.91 9.35 17.02
C ALA A 368 2.29 9.34 16.33
N SER A 369 2.73 8.21 15.77
CA SER A 369 4.01 8.11 15.06
C SER A 369 4.07 8.98 13.80
N ILE A 370 2.92 9.40 13.25
CA ILE A 370 2.85 10.28 12.08
C ILE A 370 3.57 11.63 12.29
N ALA A 371 3.70 12.07 13.53
CA ALA A 371 4.36 13.35 13.84
C ALA A 371 5.86 13.39 13.48
N SER A 372 6.48 12.24 13.21
CA SER A 372 7.91 12.13 12.90
C SER A 372 8.22 12.01 11.40
N VAL A 373 7.22 12.06 10.52
CA VAL A 373 7.45 11.93 9.07
C VAL A 373 7.78 13.25 8.42
N ALA A 374 8.49 13.19 7.29
CA ALA A 374 8.78 14.35 6.46
C ALA A 374 7.60 14.67 5.50
N ASP A 375 7.52 15.91 5.07
CA ASP A 375 6.60 16.28 3.99
C ASP A 375 7.14 15.78 2.64
N PRO A 376 6.37 15.00 1.85
CA PRO A 376 6.86 14.39 0.61
C PRO A 376 7.19 15.41 -0.47
N VAL A 377 6.45 16.52 -0.58
CA VAL A 377 6.70 17.56 -1.58
C VAL A 377 8.00 18.29 -1.27
N ARG A 378 8.21 18.64 -0.01
CA ARG A 378 9.47 19.25 0.42
C ARG A 378 10.67 18.34 0.17
N VAL A 379 10.54 17.03 0.44
CA VAL A 379 11.60 16.05 0.13
C VAL A 379 11.94 16.04 -1.36
N CYS A 380 10.94 16.13 -2.24
CA CYS A 380 11.13 16.20 -3.69
C CYS A 380 11.83 17.48 -4.11
N HIS A 381 11.39 18.65 -3.63
CA HIS A 381 12.03 19.95 -3.91
C HIS A 381 13.50 19.99 -3.45
N GLU A 382 13.77 19.52 -2.23
CA GLU A 382 15.14 19.46 -1.69
C GLU A 382 16.04 18.49 -2.46
N ALA A 383 15.48 17.37 -2.98
CA ALA A 383 16.24 16.43 -3.78
C ALA A 383 16.64 17.03 -5.13
N LEU A 384 15.70 17.72 -5.80
CA LEU A 384 15.96 18.38 -7.08
C LEU A 384 16.97 19.53 -6.95
N ALA A 385 16.86 20.36 -5.90
CA ALA A 385 17.79 21.45 -5.66
C ALA A 385 19.25 21.03 -5.46
N ARG A 386 19.51 19.76 -5.16
CA ARG A 386 20.89 19.21 -5.01
C ARG A 386 21.48 18.70 -6.31
N THR A 387 20.71 18.63 -7.38
CA THR A 387 21.15 18.13 -8.70
C THR A 387 21.52 19.25 -9.66
N GLY A 388 21.08 20.48 -9.41
CA GLY A 388 21.45 21.70 -10.13
C GLY A 388 22.58 22.44 -9.41
#